data_b40a979e9c610a13f65486a07e46baf4
#
_entry.id   b40a979e9c610a13f65486a07e46baf4
#
_cell.length_a   1.000
_cell.length_b   1.000
_cell.length_c   1.000
_cell.angle_alpha   90.00
_cell.angle_beta   90.00
_cell.angle_gamma   90.00
#
_symmetry.space_group_name_H-M   'P 1'
#
loop_
_entity.id
_entity.type
_entity.pdbx_description
1 polymer ?
#
loop_
_entity_poly.entity_id
_entity_poly.type
_entity_poly.pdbx_seq_one_letter_code
_entity_poly.pdbx_strand_id
1 'polypeptide(L)'
;MKKKIALLAGLGLVQSVVLAQTKPTDSVTTLKDVVITSTKNNQKQSQTGKVATILGPEVLDKSYGKTLPQLLAEQAGITVTGATSNYAANKSVFFRGAGSAYAIILVDGIVQNDPSGNGGAFDLRLLPIDQIERIEILRGGQSTIYGSDAIGGVINIITKKGAKQPLNVYGVASAGSYETYKGTIGLQGTVSNFDYNISYTHVKSDGISEAANPVGNSTAFDKDGLKTDGVNAKFGFKFSDNFSINPFVRYNTGTYNYDDGPFADAANFSILKNIAVGTNAVYLLGNGKVTLNYSHQKTSNDVNSAYPALLEGQVNFLDVYYNQQLGKKLDLLLGVDHRDMKLPSAAGSPKTNIFAGYGSLFLHDLSVFNLEVGGRYNKHEQYGENWTYTITPSINLVKQVKLFGNISTGFKIPTLTMLFGTFGANLNLKPEKSENYEAGVEFNFADGKYTLRGAAYKRNLTDAIIYNYPQGYENQVSQKTKGFEIEPAVKLGIFSLNGFYSYTEGDEYNFVDNGVADYLFRRPKHTYGATAGLQATKDLFVSVNYRYVGGRTDGDFNSYPAAVVNLPSYKLLNAYAEYSLAKSRVKLFVDTQNILDEKYNEIYGYNSLGFNVNAGVRFNIH
;
A
#
# COMPACT_ATOMS: atom_id res chain seq x y z
N MET A 1 38.20 -3.80 20.37
CA MET A 1 38.65 -3.29 19.04
C MET A 1 39.30 -4.35 18.16
N LYS A 2 38.71 -5.58 18.00
CA LYS A 2 39.33 -6.65 17.15
C LYS A 2 38.31 -7.43 16.30
N LYS A 3 37.12 -6.88 16.00
CA LYS A 3 36.08 -7.54 15.14
C LYS A 3 35.64 -6.74 13.91
N LYS A 4 36.36 -5.66 13.55
CA LYS A 4 35.98 -4.80 12.37
C LYS A 4 36.88 -4.98 11.14
N ILE A 5 37.76 -5.94 11.09
CA ILE A 5 38.74 -6.09 9.98
C ILE A 5 38.37 -7.23 8.98
N ALA A 6 37.42 -8.09 9.30
CA ALA A 6 37.09 -9.25 8.44
C ALA A 6 36.20 -8.96 7.23
N LEU A 7 35.61 -7.76 7.10
CA LEU A 7 34.67 -7.44 6.01
C LEU A 7 35.34 -6.75 4.80
N LEU A 8 36.57 -6.28 4.92
CA LEU A 8 37.28 -5.59 3.84
C LEU A 8 38.19 -6.51 3.00
N ALA A 9 38.42 -7.75 3.43
CA ALA A 9 39.25 -8.71 2.70
C ALA A 9 38.49 -9.45 1.55
N GLY A 10 37.17 -9.30 1.45
CA GLY A 10 36.34 -9.94 0.41
C GLY A 10 36.26 -9.18 -0.92
N LEU A 11 36.72 -7.93 -0.99
CA LEU A 11 36.63 -7.10 -2.20
C LEU A 11 37.87 -7.13 -3.11
N GLY A 12 38.92 -7.82 -2.72
CA GLY A 12 40.20 -7.84 -3.44
C GLY A 12 40.40 -8.96 -4.46
N LEU A 13 39.46 -9.89 -4.66
CA LEU A 13 39.67 -11.11 -5.48
C LEU A 13 38.76 -11.21 -6.72
N VAL A 14 38.22 -10.10 -7.20
CA VAL A 14 37.43 -10.07 -8.47
C VAL A 14 38.19 -9.31 -9.57
N GLN A 15 39.46 -9.63 -9.82
CA GLN A 15 40.15 -9.21 -11.01
C GLN A 15 40.78 -10.42 -11.69
N SER A 16 39.99 -11.21 -12.38
CA SER A 16 40.43 -12.02 -13.55
C SER A 16 39.39 -13.12 -13.84
N VAL A 17 38.23 -12.76 -14.38
CA VAL A 17 37.50 -13.62 -15.35
C VAL A 17 36.64 -12.69 -16.21
N VAL A 18 37.24 -12.08 -17.19
CA VAL A 18 36.51 -11.54 -18.35
C VAL A 18 37.12 -12.22 -19.57
N LEU A 19 36.36 -13.10 -20.19
CA LEU A 19 36.31 -13.40 -21.63
C LEU A 19 35.69 -14.79 -21.84
N ALA A 20 34.37 -14.85 -21.90
CA ALA A 20 33.65 -15.80 -22.74
C ALA A 20 32.38 -15.11 -23.21
N GLN A 21 32.44 -14.44 -24.34
CA GLN A 21 31.27 -13.94 -25.04
C GLN A 21 30.47 -15.12 -25.61
N THR A 22 29.45 -15.54 -24.93
CA THR A 22 28.28 -16.12 -25.56
C THR A 22 27.28 -14.98 -25.76
N LYS A 23 26.97 -14.68 -27.04
CA LYS A 23 25.90 -13.74 -27.39
C LYS A 23 24.67 -14.03 -26.52
N PRO A 24 24.19 -13.10 -25.71
CA PRO A 24 22.84 -13.21 -25.14
C PRO A 24 21.89 -13.15 -26.34
N THR A 25 21.01 -14.13 -26.46
CA THR A 25 19.82 -13.99 -27.29
C THR A 25 19.09 -12.79 -26.69
N ASP A 26 19.18 -11.65 -27.36
CA ASP A 26 18.42 -10.45 -27.06
C ASP A 26 16.91 -10.80 -27.16
N SER A 27 16.34 -11.31 -26.11
CA SER A 27 14.96 -10.99 -25.82
C SER A 27 15.00 -9.54 -25.30
N VAL A 28 15.06 -8.59 -26.21
CA VAL A 28 14.62 -7.23 -25.97
C VAL A 28 13.17 -7.37 -25.55
N THR A 29 12.95 -7.53 -24.25
CA THR A 29 11.66 -7.24 -23.66
C THR A 29 11.56 -5.73 -23.78
N THR A 30 11.06 -5.24 -24.93
CA THR A 30 10.47 -3.92 -25.02
C THR A 30 9.68 -3.80 -23.73
N LEU A 31 9.95 -2.78 -22.92
CA LEU A 31 9.09 -2.45 -21.78
C LEU A 31 7.70 -2.38 -22.38
N LYS A 32 6.92 -3.48 -22.25
CA LYS A 32 5.52 -3.50 -22.65
C LYS A 32 4.94 -2.32 -21.92
N ASP A 33 4.31 -1.41 -22.66
CA ASP A 33 3.64 -0.25 -22.09
C ASP A 33 2.93 -0.71 -20.82
N VAL A 34 3.40 -0.24 -19.67
CA VAL A 34 2.86 -0.65 -18.36
C VAL A 34 1.42 -0.19 -18.32
N VAL A 35 0.50 -1.15 -18.21
CA VAL A 35 -0.93 -0.89 -18.20
C VAL A 35 -1.40 -0.70 -16.76
N ILE A 36 -1.96 0.46 -16.49
CA ILE A 36 -2.57 0.83 -15.21
C ILE A 36 -4.04 0.40 -15.27
N THR A 37 -4.48 -0.43 -14.32
CA THR A 37 -5.87 -0.89 -14.22
C THR A 37 -6.65 -0.19 -13.10
N SER A 38 -5.94 0.45 -12.18
CA SER A 38 -6.53 1.21 -11.07
C SER A 38 -7.21 2.52 -11.47
N THR A 39 -7.36 2.80 -12.76
CA THR A 39 -8.23 3.87 -13.29
C THR A 39 -9.58 3.35 -13.78
N LYS A 40 -9.90 2.07 -13.56
CA LYS A 40 -11.06 1.33 -14.14
C LYS A 40 -11.10 1.33 -15.69
N ASN A 41 -10.15 1.99 -16.34
CA ASN A 41 -9.87 1.90 -17.77
C ASN A 41 -8.42 1.51 -17.97
N ASN A 42 -8.15 0.55 -18.85
CA ASN A 42 -6.79 0.07 -19.11
C ASN A 42 -6.02 1.16 -19.87
N GLN A 43 -5.20 1.92 -19.17
CA GLN A 43 -4.39 3.01 -19.74
C GLN A 43 -2.91 2.65 -19.73
N LYS A 44 -2.22 3.04 -20.78
CA LYS A 44 -0.76 3.04 -20.79
C LYS A 44 -0.24 4.16 -19.89
N GLN A 45 0.85 3.92 -19.17
CA GLN A 45 1.49 4.96 -18.35
C GLN A 45 1.88 6.18 -19.17
N SER A 46 2.24 6.00 -20.45
CA SER A 46 2.55 7.09 -21.39
C SER A 46 1.35 7.99 -21.73
N GLN A 47 0.12 7.51 -21.54
CA GLN A 47 -1.13 8.19 -21.91
C GLN A 47 -1.84 8.85 -20.72
N THR A 48 -1.41 8.60 -19.49
CA THR A 48 -2.02 9.20 -18.29
C THR A 48 -1.18 10.34 -17.73
N GLY A 49 -1.84 11.37 -17.21
CA GLY A 49 -1.20 12.44 -16.43
C GLY A 49 -1.12 12.14 -14.92
N LYS A 50 -1.53 10.95 -14.49
CA LYS A 50 -1.45 10.53 -13.09
C LYS A 50 -0.09 9.93 -12.75
N VAL A 51 0.42 10.21 -11.56
CA VAL A 51 1.64 9.55 -11.05
C VAL A 51 1.27 8.15 -10.57
N ALA A 52 1.68 7.16 -11.34
CA ALA A 52 1.50 5.76 -11.01
C ALA A 52 2.84 5.05 -10.79
N THR A 53 2.90 4.18 -9.79
CA THR A 53 4.02 3.25 -9.58
C THR A 53 3.47 1.83 -9.57
N ILE A 54 4.11 0.93 -10.33
CA ILE A 54 3.72 -0.47 -10.40
C ILE A 54 4.86 -1.32 -9.86
N LEU A 55 4.57 -2.06 -8.79
CA LEU A 55 5.44 -3.07 -8.24
C LEU A 55 5.02 -4.41 -8.85
N GLY A 56 5.69 -4.79 -9.91
CA GLY A 56 5.41 -6.02 -10.65
C GLY A 56 6.01 -7.27 -10.01
N PRO A 57 5.79 -8.44 -10.64
CA PRO A 57 6.32 -9.71 -10.14
C PRO A 57 7.83 -9.71 -9.92
N GLU A 58 8.59 -8.98 -10.76
CA GLU A 58 10.05 -8.89 -10.66
C GLU A 58 10.52 -8.18 -9.36
N VAL A 59 9.71 -7.28 -8.79
CA VAL A 59 9.97 -6.62 -7.50
C VAL A 59 9.48 -7.49 -6.37
N LEU A 60 8.24 -8.00 -6.46
CA LEU A 60 7.62 -8.81 -5.43
C LEU A 60 8.38 -10.12 -5.20
N ASP A 61 8.83 -10.74 -6.27
CA ASP A 61 9.63 -11.98 -6.23
C ASP A 61 10.97 -11.83 -5.49
N LYS A 62 11.46 -10.60 -5.34
CA LYS A 62 12.69 -10.26 -4.60
C LYS A 62 12.40 -9.58 -3.26
N SER A 63 11.20 -9.77 -2.73
CA SER A 63 10.73 -9.11 -1.48
C SER A 63 10.11 -10.09 -0.48
N TYR A 64 10.34 -11.40 -0.62
CA TYR A 64 9.69 -12.42 0.22
C TYR A 64 10.07 -12.37 1.70
N GLY A 65 11.21 -11.77 2.05
CA GLY A 65 11.62 -11.49 3.41
C GLY A 65 10.90 -10.30 4.05
N LYS A 66 10.19 -9.49 3.27
CA LYS A 66 9.52 -8.25 3.70
C LYS A 66 8.02 -8.45 3.92
N THR A 67 7.45 -7.56 4.71
CA THR A 67 5.99 -7.36 4.80
C THR A 67 5.50 -6.34 3.76
N LEU A 68 4.20 -6.33 3.47
CA LEU A 68 3.61 -5.33 2.58
C LEU A 68 3.84 -3.88 3.06
N PRO A 69 3.66 -3.54 4.36
CA PRO A 69 3.99 -2.20 4.87
C PRO A 69 5.45 -1.78 4.64
N GLN A 70 6.41 -2.68 4.82
CA GLN A 70 7.83 -2.40 4.56
C GLN A 70 8.09 -2.08 3.08
N LEU A 71 7.49 -2.85 2.17
CA LEU A 71 7.63 -2.62 0.72
C LEU A 71 7.00 -1.30 0.28
N LEU A 72 5.83 -0.94 0.84
CA LEU A 72 5.18 0.35 0.58
C LEU A 72 6.01 1.52 1.10
N ALA A 73 6.65 1.37 2.26
CA ALA A 73 7.50 2.41 2.85
C ALA A 73 8.77 2.72 2.02
N GLU A 74 9.15 1.85 1.10
CA GLU A 74 10.26 2.05 0.15
C GLU A 74 9.83 2.84 -1.11
N GLN A 75 8.59 3.33 -1.19
CA GLN A 75 8.09 4.05 -2.36
C GLN A 75 8.07 5.56 -2.13
N ALA A 76 8.34 6.33 -3.19
CA ALA A 76 8.27 7.79 -3.15
C ALA A 76 6.90 8.29 -2.67
N GLY A 77 6.86 9.33 -1.85
CA GLY A 77 5.62 9.95 -1.36
C GLY A 77 4.79 9.10 -0.41
N ILE A 78 5.30 7.93 0.01
CA ILE A 78 4.63 7.06 0.98
C ILE A 78 5.46 7.00 2.26
N THR A 79 4.84 7.34 3.37
CA THR A 79 5.36 7.06 4.70
C THR A 79 4.47 6.00 5.34
N VAL A 80 5.06 4.94 5.90
CA VAL A 80 4.32 3.95 6.67
C VAL A 80 4.90 3.94 8.08
N THR A 81 4.16 4.51 9.01
CA THR A 81 4.52 4.47 10.43
C THR A 81 4.29 3.07 10.97
N GLY A 82 5.23 2.55 11.70
CA GLY A 82 5.21 1.19 12.18
C GLY A 82 5.75 0.14 11.19
N ALA A 83 6.19 0.55 9.98
CA ALA A 83 6.68 -0.41 8.96
C ALA A 83 7.85 -1.26 9.45
N THR A 84 8.73 -0.67 10.26
CA THR A 84 9.92 -1.31 10.81
C THR A 84 9.88 -1.41 12.35
N SER A 85 8.73 -1.16 12.97
CA SER A 85 8.47 -1.47 14.38
C SER A 85 8.09 -2.95 14.57
N ASN A 86 7.72 -3.34 15.78
CA ASN A 86 7.25 -4.69 16.06
C ASN A 86 6.23 -5.18 15.02
N TYR A 87 6.31 -6.45 14.62
CA TYR A 87 5.43 -7.03 13.58
C TYR A 87 3.95 -6.97 13.95
N ALA A 88 3.61 -7.11 15.24
CA ALA A 88 2.23 -7.05 15.73
C ALA A 88 1.65 -5.63 15.75
N ALA A 89 2.49 -4.59 15.85
CA ALA A 89 2.07 -3.19 15.91
C ALA A 89 1.25 -2.76 14.68
N ASN A 90 0.32 -1.82 14.88
CA ASN A 90 -0.49 -1.24 13.82
C ASN A 90 0.37 -0.50 12.77
N LYS A 91 -0.07 -0.54 11.51
CA LYS A 91 0.64 0.07 10.38
C LYS A 91 -0.21 1.16 9.73
N SER A 92 0.27 2.40 9.78
CA SER A 92 -0.44 3.56 9.22
C SER A 92 0.24 4.08 7.96
N VAL A 93 -0.48 4.12 6.84
CA VAL A 93 0.03 4.57 5.53
C VAL A 93 -0.35 6.02 5.29
N PHE A 94 0.63 6.86 5.03
CA PHE A 94 0.45 8.27 4.70
C PHE A 94 0.89 8.54 3.27
N PHE A 95 0.02 9.19 2.49
CA PHE A 95 0.30 9.58 1.11
C PHE A 95 0.60 11.07 1.04
N ARG A 96 1.84 11.44 0.69
CA ARG A 96 2.22 12.86 0.53
C ARG A 96 1.72 13.71 1.70
N GLY A 97 1.94 13.20 2.91
CA GLY A 97 1.47 13.85 4.14
C GLY A 97 -0.03 13.72 4.44
N ALA A 98 -0.86 13.14 3.58
CA ALA A 98 -2.25 12.80 3.93
C ALA A 98 -2.30 11.70 4.98
N GLY A 99 -3.20 11.81 5.95
CA GLY A 99 -3.42 10.82 7.00
C GLY A 99 -3.78 9.43 6.43
N SER A 100 -3.60 8.40 7.23
CA SER A 100 -3.84 7.01 6.80
C SER A 100 -5.30 6.76 6.37
N ALA A 101 -6.23 7.49 6.92
CA ALA A 101 -7.65 7.43 6.59
C ALA A 101 -8.00 8.01 5.20
N TYR A 102 -7.02 8.60 4.49
CA TYR A 102 -7.19 9.19 3.14
C TYR A 102 -6.54 8.35 2.03
N ALA A 103 -6.11 7.14 2.35
CA ALA A 103 -5.57 6.17 1.40
C ALA A 103 -6.55 5.02 1.21
N ILE A 104 -7.06 4.83 0.00
CA ILE A 104 -7.89 3.66 -0.32
C ILE A 104 -7.00 2.46 -0.65
N ILE A 105 -7.30 1.34 -0.01
CA ILE A 105 -6.76 0.04 -0.38
C ILE A 105 -7.80 -0.70 -1.22
N LEU A 106 -7.39 -1.18 -2.39
CA LEU A 106 -8.18 -2.07 -3.22
C LEU A 106 -7.53 -3.45 -3.25
N VAL A 107 -8.35 -4.49 -3.30
CA VAL A 107 -7.89 -5.84 -3.66
C VAL A 107 -8.68 -6.30 -4.87
N ASP A 108 -7.98 -6.53 -5.98
CA ASP A 108 -8.57 -6.86 -7.29
C ASP A 108 -9.60 -5.81 -7.77
N GLY A 109 -9.34 -4.51 -7.49
CA GLY A 109 -10.24 -3.40 -7.85
C GLY A 109 -11.42 -3.17 -6.90
N ILE A 110 -11.58 -3.99 -5.87
CA ILE A 110 -12.66 -3.90 -4.88
C ILE A 110 -12.15 -3.17 -3.64
N VAL A 111 -12.84 -2.13 -3.23
CA VAL A 111 -12.52 -1.31 -2.06
C VAL A 111 -12.50 -2.15 -0.79
N GLN A 112 -11.44 -2.02 -0.01
CA GLN A 112 -11.33 -2.60 1.32
C GLN A 112 -11.52 -1.49 2.36
N ASN A 113 -12.55 -1.61 3.19
CA ASN A 113 -12.83 -0.70 4.29
C ASN A 113 -13.13 -1.48 5.56
N ASP A 114 -12.81 -0.90 6.69
CA ASP A 114 -13.26 -1.37 7.99
C ASP A 114 -14.00 -0.25 8.73
N PRO A 115 -15.36 -0.25 8.75
CA PRO A 115 -16.13 0.77 9.45
C PRO A 115 -15.88 0.83 10.96
N SER A 116 -15.35 -0.24 11.56
CA SER A 116 -14.98 -0.32 12.98
C SER A 116 -13.54 0.16 13.24
N GLY A 117 -12.72 0.24 12.20
CA GLY A 117 -11.33 0.67 12.27
C GLY A 117 -11.18 2.18 12.42
N ASN A 118 -10.03 2.62 12.91
CA ASN A 118 -9.72 4.04 13.04
C ASN A 118 -9.71 4.73 11.67
N GLY A 119 -10.61 5.71 11.49
CA GLY A 119 -10.80 6.42 10.23
C GLY A 119 -11.28 5.55 9.07
N GLY A 120 -11.72 4.30 9.30
CA GLY A 120 -12.16 3.37 8.26
C GLY A 120 -11.01 2.69 7.51
N ALA A 121 -9.77 2.83 7.97
CA ALA A 121 -8.60 2.28 7.30
C ALA A 121 -8.56 0.75 7.36
N PHE A 122 -8.13 0.12 6.26
CA PHE A 122 -7.92 -1.33 6.19
C PHE A 122 -6.57 -1.73 6.80
N ASP A 123 -6.54 -2.82 7.55
CA ASP A 123 -5.33 -3.33 8.17
C ASP A 123 -4.45 -4.11 7.17
N LEU A 124 -3.31 -3.53 6.81
CA LEU A 124 -2.38 -4.12 5.84
C LEU A 124 -1.68 -5.40 6.33
N ARG A 125 -1.71 -5.70 7.64
CA ARG A 125 -1.18 -6.94 8.20
C ARG A 125 -1.94 -8.17 7.72
N LEU A 126 -3.18 -7.98 7.25
CA LEU A 126 -4.06 -9.02 6.69
C LEU A 126 -3.70 -9.44 5.26
N LEU A 127 -2.74 -8.79 4.60
CA LEU A 127 -2.39 -9.06 3.20
C LEU A 127 -0.94 -9.56 3.07
N PRO A 128 -0.73 -10.89 3.07
CA PRO A 128 0.60 -11.46 2.83
C PRO A 128 1.08 -11.17 1.40
N ILE A 129 2.34 -10.73 1.27
CA ILE A 129 2.96 -10.40 -0.02
C ILE A 129 2.97 -11.60 -1.00
N ASP A 130 3.01 -12.82 -0.48
CA ASP A 130 3.10 -14.05 -1.28
C ASP A 130 1.86 -14.33 -2.12
N GLN A 131 0.71 -13.74 -1.78
CA GLN A 131 -0.55 -13.86 -2.50
C GLN A 131 -0.70 -12.79 -3.59
N ILE A 132 0.23 -11.84 -3.66
CA ILE A 132 0.15 -10.67 -4.54
C ILE A 132 0.87 -10.96 -5.87
N GLU A 133 0.23 -10.62 -6.99
CA GLU A 133 0.80 -10.64 -8.34
C GLU A 133 1.50 -9.32 -8.66
N ARG A 134 0.84 -8.17 -8.34
CA ARG A 134 1.40 -6.83 -8.48
C ARG A 134 0.65 -5.83 -7.61
N ILE A 135 1.28 -4.69 -7.37
CA ILE A 135 0.68 -3.56 -6.66
C ILE A 135 0.74 -2.34 -7.56
N GLU A 136 -0.40 -1.67 -7.75
CA GLU A 136 -0.52 -0.42 -8.48
C GLU A 136 -0.79 0.71 -7.48
N ILE A 137 0.09 1.71 -7.43
CA ILE A 137 0.02 2.84 -6.51
C ILE A 137 -0.28 4.10 -7.32
N LEU A 138 -1.48 4.67 -7.16
CA LEU A 138 -1.84 5.97 -7.73
C LEU A 138 -1.73 7.03 -6.65
N ARG A 139 -0.91 8.05 -6.89
CA ARG A 139 -0.76 9.20 -5.99
C ARG A 139 -1.73 10.32 -6.36
N GLY A 140 -2.09 11.15 -5.37
CA GLY A 140 -3.05 12.24 -5.54
C GLY A 140 -4.51 11.80 -5.48
N GLY A 141 -5.44 12.74 -5.53
CA GLY A 141 -6.87 12.49 -5.37
C GLY A 141 -7.46 11.59 -6.45
N GLN A 142 -8.18 10.55 -6.04
CA GLN A 142 -8.84 9.58 -6.91
C GLN A 142 -10.35 9.45 -6.59
N SER A 143 -10.92 10.41 -5.87
CA SER A 143 -12.32 10.34 -5.42
C SER A 143 -13.33 10.34 -6.57
N THR A 144 -12.97 10.83 -7.75
CA THR A 144 -13.81 10.77 -8.95
C THR A 144 -14.10 9.33 -9.39
N ILE A 145 -13.15 8.42 -9.20
CA ILE A 145 -13.31 7.01 -9.59
C ILE A 145 -13.77 6.15 -8.39
N TYR A 146 -13.23 6.41 -7.18
CA TYR A 146 -13.38 5.53 -6.02
C TYR A 146 -14.24 6.12 -4.89
N GLY A 147 -14.67 7.38 -5.01
CA GLY A 147 -15.56 8.05 -4.06
C GLY A 147 -14.86 8.48 -2.79
N SER A 148 -15.58 8.34 -1.66
CA SER A 148 -15.08 8.70 -0.34
C SER A 148 -13.74 8.02 -0.03
N ASP A 149 -12.88 8.71 0.72
CA ASP A 149 -11.60 8.25 1.28
C ASP A 149 -10.39 8.32 0.32
N ALA A 150 -10.59 8.45 -1.03
CA ALA A 150 -9.50 8.50 -2.00
C ALA A 150 -8.89 9.91 -2.16
N ILE A 151 -8.60 10.58 -1.05
CA ILE A 151 -8.05 11.96 -1.03
C ILE A 151 -6.53 11.97 -1.29
N GLY A 152 -5.79 11.06 -0.66
CA GLY A 152 -4.33 10.98 -0.73
C GLY A 152 -3.82 10.14 -1.88
N GLY A 153 -4.51 9.03 -2.16
CA GLY A 153 -4.13 8.08 -3.20
C GLY A 153 -4.85 6.75 -3.07
N VAL A 154 -4.47 5.84 -3.97
CA VAL A 154 -5.02 4.47 -4.04
C VAL A 154 -3.88 3.47 -4.14
N ILE A 155 -3.96 2.40 -3.36
CA ILE A 155 -3.12 1.21 -3.49
C ILE A 155 -4.01 0.06 -3.97
N ASN A 156 -3.86 -0.34 -5.23
CA ASN A 156 -4.59 -1.47 -5.79
C ASN A 156 -3.69 -2.71 -5.79
N ILE A 157 -4.06 -3.68 -4.99
CA ILE A 157 -3.36 -4.94 -4.80
C ILE A 157 -4.03 -5.98 -5.69
N ILE A 158 -3.31 -6.47 -6.70
CA ILE A 158 -3.79 -7.49 -7.60
C ILE A 158 -3.29 -8.84 -7.10
N THR A 159 -4.20 -9.75 -6.77
CA THR A 159 -3.88 -11.08 -6.28
C THR A 159 -3.53 -12.04 -7.41
N LYS A 160 -2.74 -13.07 -7.10
CA LYS A 160 -2.43 -14.15 -8.04
C LYS A 160 -3.70 -14.82 -8.56
N LYS A 161 -3.69 -15.20 -9.82
CA LYS A 161 -4.76 -15.93 -10.52
C LYS A 161 -4.26 -17.29 -11.02
N GLY A 162 -5.09 -18.05 -11.70
CA GLY A 162 -4.74 -19.35 -12.26
C GLY A 162 -3.48 -19.31 -13.14
N ALA A 163 -2.65 -20.37 -13.05
CA ALA A 163 -1.52 -20.58 -13.95
C ALA A 163 -1.99 -21.10 -15.30
N LYS A 164 -1.15 -21.01 -16.33
CA LYS A 164 -1.46 -21.56 -17.67
C LYS A 164 -1.55 -23.09 -17.68
N GLN A 165 -0.81 -23.76 -16.79
CA GLN A 165 -0.82 -25.21 -16.64
C GLN A 165 -2.08 -25.67 -15.88
N PRO A 166 -2.54 -26.92 -16.07
CA PRO A 166 -3.69 -27.45 -15.33
C PRO A 166 -3.47 -27.49 -13.82
N LEU A 167 -2.23 -27.73 -13.38
CA LEU A 167 -1.83 -27.72 -11.97
C LEU A 167 -0.44 -27.12 -11.82
N ASN A 168 -0.33 -26.19 -10.92
CA ASN A 168 0.91 -25.61 -10.47
C ASN A 168 0.85 -25.46 -8.94
N VAL A 169 1.89 -25.97 -8.26
CA VAL A 169 2.04 -25.87 -6.81
C VAL A 169 3.11 -24.85 -6.51
N TYR A 170 2.79 -23.86 -5.72
CA TYR A 170 3.77 -22.84 -5.31
C TYR A 170 3.77 -22.66 -3.79
N GLY A 171 4.87 -22.16 -3.27
CA GLY A 171 4.94 -21.84 -1.86
C GLY A 171 6.22 -21.18 -1.44
N VAL A 172 6.22 -20.76 -0.16
CA VAL A 172 7.35 -20.15 0.54
C VAL A 172 7.40 -20.75 1.93
N ALA A 173 8.59 -21.08 2.40
CA ALA A 173 8.86 -21.38 3.80
C ALA A 173 10.07 -20.56 4.22
N SER A 174 9.97 -19.82 5.32
CA SER A 174 11.07 -19.00 5.84
C SER A 174 11.11 -18.99 7.35
N ALA A 175 12.32 -18.75 7.89
CA ALA A 175 12.59 -18.54 9.28
C ALA A 175 13.51 -17.32 9.44
N GLY A 176 13.34 -16.58 10.51
CA GLY A 176 14.09 -15.35 10.72
C GLY A 176 14.24 -14.95 12.19
N SER A 177 14.85 -13.79 12.38
CA SER A 177 15.01 -13.17 13.70
C SER A 177 13.66 -13.02 14.41
N TYR A 178 13.70 -12.89 15.72
CA TYR A 178 12.52 -12.74 16.59
C TYR A 178 11.59 -13.96 16.53
N GLU A 179 12.16 -15.16 16.33
CA GLU A 179 11.42 -16.42 16.16
C GLU A 179 10.30 -16.31 15.11
N THR A 180 10.61 -15.62 14.03
CA THR A 180 9.65 -15.42 12.94
C THR A 180 9.67 -16.61 11.99
N TYR A 181 8.52 -17.26 11.82
CA TYR A 181 8.31 -18.37 10.90
C TYR A 181 7.14 -18.02 9.97
N LYS A 182 7.34 -18.25 8.68
CA LYS A 182 6.32 -18.04 7.67
C LYS A 182 6.23 -19.23 6.74
N GLY A 183 5.02 -19.71 6.50
CA GLY A 183 4.71 -20.74 5.53
C GLY A 183 3.56 -20.34 4.65
N THR A 184 3.74 -20.40 3.33
CA THR A 184 2.67 -20.24 2.33
C THR A 184 2.69 -21.46 1.41
N ILE A 185 1.53 -22.04 1.16
CA ILE A 185 1.33 -23.04 0.11
C ILE A 185 0.13 -22.64 -0.74
N GLY A 186 0.25 -22.80 -2.05
CA GLY A 186 -0.83 -22.51 -2.99
C GLY A 186 -0.89 -23.48 -4.15
N LEU A 187 -2.11 -23.69 -4.63
CA LEU A 187 -2.44 -24.43 -5.82
C LEU A 187 -3.07 -23.49 -6.83
N GLN A 188 -2.60 -23.48 -8.05
CA GLN A 188 -3.16 -22.67 -9.13
C GLN A 188 -3.12 -23.42 -10.45
N GLY A 189 -4.07 -23.14 -11.33
CA GLY A 189 -4.11 -23.78 -12.63
C GLY A 189 -5.23 -23.28 -13.51
N THR A 190 -5.20 -23.74 -14.77
CA THR A 190 -6.29 -23.54 -15.73
C THR A 190 -6.60 -24.87 -16.42
N VAL A 191 -7.87 -25.26 -16.37
CA VAL A 191 -8.39 -26.45 -17.04
C VAL A 191 -9.56 -26.01 -17.93
N SER A 192 -9.37 -26.05 -19.24
CA SER A 192 -10.36 -25.55 -20.20
C SER A 192 -10.77 -24.09 -19.89
N ASN A 193 -12.04 -23.88 -19.54
CA ASN A 193 -12.63 -22.57 -19.26
C ASN A 193 -12.67 -22.22 -17.75
N PHE A 194 -11.99 -23.00 -16.94
CA PHE A 194 -11.93 -22.82 -15.49
C PHE A 194 -10.50 -22.55 -15.05
N ASP A 195 -10.27 -21.45 -14.35
CA ASP A 195 -9.00 -21.17 -13.66
C ASP A 195 -9.23 -21.06 -12.15
N TYR A 196 -8.18 -21.36 -11.39
CA TYR A 196 -8.24 -21.33 -9.93
C TYR A 196 -6.89 -20.95 -9.31
N ASN A 197 -6.97 -20.28 -8.17
CA ASN A 197 -5.85 -20.07 -7.24
C ASN A 197 -6.39 -20.23 -5.82
N ILE A 198 -5.83 -21.17 -5.07
CA ILE A 198 -6.16 -21.39 -3.66
C ILE A 198 -4.85 -21.40 -2.89
N SER A 199 -4.77 -20.58 -1.83
CA SER A 199 -3.56 -20.51 -1.00
C SER A 199 -3.89 -20.42 0.49
N TYR A 200 -2.99 -20.97 1.29
CA TYR A 200 -2.97 -20.84 2.74
C TYR A 200 -1.63 -20.23 3.16
N THR A 201 -1.68 -19.29 4.09
CA THR A 201 -0.49 -18.65 4.68
C THR A 201 -0.60 -18.70 6.19
N HIS A 202 0.48 -19.12 6.85
CA HIS A 202 0.67 -19.05 8.29
C HIS A 202 1.90 -18.20 8.62
N VAL A 203 1.78 -17.29 9.59
CA VAL A 203 2.90 -16.50 10.12
C VAL A 203 2.85 -16.53 11.64
N LYS A 204 4.00 -16.81 12.26
CA LYS A 204 4.22 -16.66 13.71
C LYS A 204 5.48 -15.84 13.92
N SER A 205 5.45 -14.92 14.86
CA SER A 205 6.64 -14.22 15.35
C SER A 205 6.47 -13.95 16.83
N ASP A 206 7.52 -14.16 17.61
CA ASP A 206 7.52 -13.73 19.01
C ASP A 206 7.74 -12.21 19.13
N GLY A 207 8.26 -11.57 18.06
CA GLY A 207 8.44 -10.11 18.01
C GLY A 207 9.46 -9.58 19.03
N ILE A 208 9.26 -8.33 19.38
CA ILE A 208 9.93 -7.60 20.46
C ILE A 208 8.83 -6.94 21.31
N SER A 209 9.13 -6.43 22.50
CA SER A 209 8.19 -5.55 23.19
C SER A 209 7.85 -4.34 22.31
N GLU A 210 6.57 -4.03 22.18
CA GLU A 210 6.12 -2.85 21.42
C GLU A 210 6.54 -1.58 22.14
N ALA A 211 6.30 -1.47 23.46
CA ALA A 211 6.73 -0.35 24.27
C ALA A 211 8.25 -0.34 24.50
N ALA A 212 8.83 0.85 24.45
CA ALA A 212 10.23 1.05 24.80
C ALA A 212 10.40 1.05 26.33
N ASN A 213 11.40 0.32 26.82
CA ASN A 213 11.67 0.30 28.24
C ASN A 213 12.23 1.66 28.69
N PRO A 214 11.63 2.32 29.72
CA PRO A 214 12.12 3.59 30.22
C PRO A 214 13.58 3.52 30.70
N VAL A 215 14.31 4.61 30.49
CA VAL A 215 15.70 4.70 30.98
C VAL A 215 15.72 4.53 32.49
N GLY A 216 16.56 3.60 32.97
CA GLY A 216 16.70 3.28 34.40
C GLY A 216 15.76 2.18 34.92
N ASN A 217 14.82 1.70 34.13
CA ASN A 217 14.04 0.52 34.47
C ASN A 217 14.85 -0.74 34.22
N SER A 218 15.04 -1.57 35.28
CA SER A 218 15.75 -2.84 35.20
C SER A 218 14.87 -4.04 34.83
N THR A 219 13.55 -3.88 34.86
CA THR A 219 12.59 -4.94 34.49
C THR A 219 12.50 -5.02 32.98
N ALA A 220 12.77 -6.18 32.42
CA ALA A 220 12.57 -6.41 30.98
C ALA A 220 11.08 -6.48 30.68
N PHE A 221 10.65 -5.77 29.66
CA PHE A 221 9.31 -5.87 29.12
C PHE A 221 9.13 -7.17 28.34
N ASP A 222 7.90 -7.68 28.28
CA ASP A 222 7.61 -8.91 27.55
C ASP A 222 7.66 -8.70 26.02
N LYS A 223 7.44 -9.76 25.25
CA LYS A 223 7.47 -9.70 23.79
C LYS A 223 6.05 -9.67 23.24
N ASP A 224 5.78 -8.74 22.33
CA ASP A 224 4.51 -8.62 21.64
C ASP A 224 4.54 -9.35 20.32
N GLY A 225 4.21 -10.63 20.38
CA GLY A 225 4.19 -11.50 19.22
C GLY A 225 2.92 -11.39 18.39
N LEU A 226 2.95 -12.09 17.26
CA LEU A 226 1.76 -12.32 16.43
C LEU A 226 1.68 -13.77 15.98
N LYS A 227 0.44 -14.22 15.73
CA LYS A 227 0.15 -15.47 15.02
C LYS A 227 -1.01 -15.22 14.08
N THR A 228 -0.81 -15.46 12.79
CA THR A 228 -1.84 -15.21 11.77
C THR A 228 -2.03 -16.39 10.82
N ASP A 229 -3.26 -16.61 10.40
CA ASP A 229 -3.66 -17.61 9.42
C ASP A 229 -4.50 -16.93 8.32
N GLY A 230 -4.20 -17.22 7.06
CA GLY A 230 -4.90 -16.66 5.92
C GLY A 230 -5.22 -17.68 4.84
N VAL A 231 -6.45 -17.70 4.38
CA VAL A 231 -6.90 -18.47 3.21
C VAL A 231 -7.37 -17.49 2.14
N ASN A 232 -6.88 -17.68 0.93
CA ASN A 232 -7.36 -16.97 -0.25
C ASN A 232 -7.72 -17.98 -1.32
N ALA A 233 -8.96 -17.91 -1.83
CA ALA A 233 -9.43 -18.72 -2.93
C ALA A 233 -10.08 -17.83 -3.99
N LYS A 234 -9.63 -17.93 -5.22
CA LYS A 234 -10.11 -17.19 -6.37
C LYS A 234 -10.32 -18.15 -7.54
N PHE A 235 -11.46 -18.05 -8.16
CA PHE A 235 -11.85 -18.89 -9.29
C PHE A 235 -12.22 -18.03 -10.48
N GLY A 236 -11.99 -18.53 -11.69
CA GLY A 236 -12.42 -17.92 -12.93
C GLY A 236 -13.22 -18.93 -13.77
N PHE A 237 -14.41 -18.53 -14.15
CA PHE A 237 -15.29 -19.30 -15.03
C PHE A 237 -15.53 -18.52 -16.31
N LYS A 238 -15.03 -19.01 -17.43
CA LYS A 238 -15.27 -18.46 -18.76
C LYS A 238 -16.44 -19.20 -19.42
N PHE A 239 -17.65 -18.66 -19.32
CA PHE A 239 -18.87 -19.28 -19.88
C PHE A 239 -18.93 -19.16 -21.40
N SER A 240 -18.37 -18.08 -21.95
CA SER A 240 -18.23 -17.83 -23.39
C SER A 240 -17.02 -16.95 -23.63
N ASP A 241 -16.69 -16.68 -24.90
CA ASP A 241 -15.63 -15.70 -25.23
C ASP A 241 -15.94 -14.29 -24.71
N ASN A 242 -17.20 -13.99 -24.49
CA ASN A 242 -17.66 -12.66 -24.08
C ASN A 242 -18.02 -12.59 -22.59
N PHE A 243 -18.18 -13.71 -21.87
CA PHE A 243 -18.66 -13.68 -20.49
C PHE A 243 -17.83 -14.52 -19.55
N SER A 244 -17.38 -13.90 -18.47
CA SER A 244 -16.65 -14.55 -17.37
C SER A 244 -17.12 -14.05 -16.00
N ILE A 245 -17.02 -14.94 -15.01
CA ILE A 245 -17.29 -14.64 -13.59
C ILE A 245 -16.10 -15.13 -12.77
N ASN A 246 -15.64 -14.30 -11.83
CA ASN A 246 -14.46 -14.58 -11.00
C ASN A 246 -14.83 -14.45 -9.51
N PRO A 247 -15.48 -15.47 -8.91
CA PRO A 247 -15.76 -15.46 -7.47
C PRO A 247 -14.49 -15.64 -6.64
N PHE A 248 -14.51 -15.07 -5.44
CA PHE A 248 -13.41 -15.18 -4.48
C PHE A 248 -13.90 -15.29 -3.04
N VAL A 249 -13.06 -15.89 -2.20
CA VAL A 249 -13.18 -15.89 -0.74
C VAL A 249 -11.81 -15.58 -0.17
N ARG A 250 -11.73 -14.63 0.75
CA ARG A 250 -10.56 -14.35 1.58
C ARG A 250 -10.97 -14.42 3.04
N TYR A 251 -10.23 -15.18 3.80
CA TYR A 251 -10.38 -15.28 5.25
C TYR A 251 -9.03 -15.13 5.90
N ASN A 252 -8.92 -14.18 6.81
CA ASN A 252 -7.72 -13.95 7.59
C ASN A 252 -8.10 -13.84 9.06
N THR A 253 -7.29 -14.43 9.93
CA THR A 253 -7.41 -14.29 11.37
C THR A 253 -6.03 -14.16 11.98
N GLY A 254 -5.93 -13.47 13.09
CA GLY A 254 -4.67 -13.34 13.79
C GLY A 254 -4.82 -12.85 15.22
N THR A 255 -3.93 -13.32 16.08
CA THR A 255 -3.72 -12.78 17.42
C THR A 255 -2.51 -11.84 17.35
N TYR A 256 -2.66 -10.66 17.91
CA TYR A 256 -1.65 -9.60 17.94
C TYR A 256 -1.52 -9.12 19.38
N ASN A 257 -0.35 -9.33 19.97
CA ASN A 257 -0.03 -8.80 21.29
C ASN A 257 0.40 -7.34 21.17
N TYR A 258 0.14 -6.55 22.21
CA TYR A 258 0.48 -5.13 22.24
C TYR A 258 0.50 -4.60 23.69
N ASP A 259 1.18 -3.49 23.90
CA ASP A 259 1.36 -2.82 25.16
C ASP A 259 0.30 -1.72 25.43
N ASP A 260 0.18 -1.25 26.68
CA ASP A 260 -0.79 -0.22 27.06
C ASP A 260 -0.51 1.17 26.43
N GLY A 261 0.73 1.38 25.99
CA GLY A 261 1.10 2.66 25.38
C GLY A 261 2.62 2.90 25.38
N PRO A 262 3.05 4.15 25.12
CA PRO A 262 4.45 4.50 25.17
C PRO A 262 5.03 4.21 26.56
N PHE A 263 6.13 3.45 26.63
CA PHE A 263 6.83 3.09 27.87
C PHE A 263 6.00 2.32 28.90
N ALA A 264 4.88 1.74 28.52
CA ALA A 264 3.92 1.06 29.40
C ALA A 264 3.68 -0.37 28.94
N ASP A 265 4.38 -1.32 29.59
CA ASP A 265 4.29 -2.77 29.36
C ASP A 265 2.95 -3.34 29.79
N ALA A 266 2.34 -4.21 29.00
CA ALA A 266 1.10 -4.90 29.32
C ALA A 266 0.89 -6.13 28.45
N ALA A 267 0.38 -7.20 29.04
CA ALA A 267 0.06 -8.44 28.33
C ALA A 267 -1.32 -8.34 27.59
N ASN A 268 -1.52 -7.28 26.82
CA ASN A 268 -2.73 -7.13 26.02
C ASN A 268 -2.64 -7.93 24.72
N PHE A 269 -3.78 -8.30 24.17
CA PHE A 269 -3.86 -8.87 22.84
C PHE A 269 -5.19 -8.56 22.15
N SER A 270 -5.17 -8.61 20.83
CA SER A 270 -6.40 -8.55 20.03
C SER A 270 -6.50 -9.74 19.08
N ILE A 271 -7.72 -10.23 18.86
CA ILE A 271 -8.01 -11.27 17.87
C ILE A 271 -8.75 -10.62 16.72
N LEU A 272 -8.02 -10.39 15.64
CA LEU A 272 -8.57 -9.81 14.42
C LEU A 272 -9.02 -10.94 13.47
N LYS A 273 -10.25 -10.83 12.96
CA LYS A 273 -10.81 -11.72 11.94
C LYS A 273 -11.38 -10.87 10.81
N ASN A 274 -11.04 -11.23 9.59
CA ASN A 274 -11.59 -10.59 8.40
C ASN A 274 -12.03 -11.66 7.40
N ILE A 275 -13.26 -11.55 6.93
CA ILE A 275 -13.78 -12.36 5.83
C ILE A 275 -14.27 -11.42 4.72
N ALA A 276 -13.88 -11.71 3.50
CA ALA A 276 -14.38 -11.05 2.30
C ALA A 276 -14.79 -12.10 1.28
N VAL A 277 -16.04 -12.04 0.84
CA VAL A 277 -16.57 -12.88 -0.22
C VAL A 277 -17.13 -12.01 -1.32
N GLY A 278 -16.97 -12.40 -2.57
CA GLY A 278 -17.45 -11.57 -3.67
C GLY A 278 -17.18 -12.17 -5.04
N THR A 279 -17.41 -11.35 -6.03
CA THR A 279 -17.17 -11.71 -7.43
C THR A 279 -16.85 -10.49 -8.28
N ASN A 280 -16.05 -10.73 -9.31
CA ASN A 280 -15.92 -9.84 -10.46
C ASN A 280 -16.55 -10.55 -11.67
N ALA A 281 -17.50 -9.93 -12.34
CA ALA A 281 -18.07 -10.43 -13.60
C ALA A 281 -17.75 -9.47 -14.74
N VAL A 282 -17.41 -10.03 -15.90
CA VAL A 282 -17.04 -9.25 -17.09
C VAL A 282 -17.84 -9.74 -18.27
N TYR A 283 -18.47 -8.79 -18.98
CA TYR A 283 -19.17 -9.05 -20.24
C TYR A 283 -18.60 -8.14 -21.34
N LEU A 284 -18.09 -8.72 -22.41
CA LEU A 284 -17.58 -8.01 -23.58
C LEU A 284 -18.73 -7.74 -24.56
N LEU A 285 -18.87 -6.48 -24.95
CA LEU A 285 -19.94 -6.01 -25.86
C LEU A 285 -19.31 -5.23 -27.01
N GLY A 286 -18.97 -5.92 -28.09
CA GLY A 286 -18.22 -5.32 -29.21
C GLY A 286 -16.89 -4.75 -28.75
N ASN A 287 -16.69 -3.45 -28.94
CA ASN A 287 -15.51 -2.72 -28.45
C ASN A 287 -15.69 -2.18 -27.03
N GLY A 288 -16.72 -2.62 -26.33
CA GLY A 288 -17.01 -2.23 -24.96
C GLY A 288 -16.93 -3.38 -24.00
N LYS A 289 -16.94 -3.06 -22.71
CA LYS A 289 -16.85 -4.01 -21.61
C LYS A 289 -17.68 -3.53 -20.43
N VAL A 290 -18.63 -4.35 -19.99
CA VAL A 290 -19.31 -4.17 -18.71
C VAL A 290 -18.57 -4.97 -17.65
N THR A 291 -18.29 -4.34 -16.52
CA THR A 291 -17.69 -5.00 -15.34
C THR A 291 -18.60 -4.79 -14.15
N LEU A 292 -18.86 -5.87 -13.42
CA LEU A 292 -19.55 -5.86 -12.14
C LEU A 292 -18.60 -6.36 -11.06
N ASN A 293 -18.45 -5.60 -9.97
CA ASN A 293 -17.77 -5.99 -8.75
C ASN A 293 -18.78 -6.04 -7.61
N TYR A 294 -18.83 -7.14 -6.90
CA TYR A 294 -19.61 -7.28 -5.67
C TYR A 294 -18.76 -7.86 -4.56
N SER A 295 -18.88 -7.34 -3.36
CA SER A 295 -18.29 -7.95 -2.18
C SER A 295 -19.12 -7.71 -0.93
N HIS A 296 -19.12 -8.72 -0.05
CA HIS A 296 -19.49 -8.63 1.35
C HIS A 296 -18.24 -8.81 2.19
N GLN A 297 -17.98 -7.88 3.11
CA GLN A 297 -16.83 -7.88 3.99
C GLN A 297 -17.30 -7.77 5.44
N LYS A 298 -16.72 -8.59 6.32
CA LYS A 298 -16.90 -8.48 7.77
C LYS A 298 -15.54 -8.50 8.44
N THR A 299 -15.28 -7.50 9.28
CA THR A 299 -14.14 -7.44 10.18
C THR A 299 -14.63 -7.54 11.60
N SER A 300 -13.94 -8.28 12.46
CA SER A 300 -14.17 -8.38 13.89
C SER A 300 -12.84 -8.29 14.60
N ASN A 301 -12.70 -7.37 15.54
CA ASN A 301 -11.53 -7.21 16.39
C ASN A 301 -11.97 -7.35 17.86
N ASP A 302 -11.60 -8.47 18.46
CA ASP A 302 -11.85 -8.76 19.88
C ASP A 302 -10.63 -8.30 20.68
N VAL A 303 -10.79 -7.18 21.37
CA VAL A 303 -9.73 -6.50 22.12
C VAL A 303 -9.75 -6.99 23.56
N ASN A 304 -8.66 -7.61 24.01
CA ASN A 304 -8.42 -8.04 25.37
C ASN A 304 -7.38 -7.13 26.02
N SER A 305 -7.84 -6.25 26.90
CA SER A 305 -7.01 -5.28 27.62
C SER A 305 -7.72 -4.88 28.93
N ALA A 306 -7.20 -3.90 29.63
CA ALA A 306 -7.91 -3.28 30.75
C ALA A 306 -9.28 -2.71 30.36
N TYR A 307 -9.48 -2.40 29.07
CA TYR A 307 -10.74 -1.91 28.49
C TYR A 307 -11.17 -2.84 27.34
N PRO A 308 -11.73 -4.02 27.63
CA PRO A 308 -12.08 -4.99 26.60
C PRO A 308 -13.20 -4.47 25.70
N ALA A 309 -13.11 -4.75 24.40
CA ALA A 309 -14.09 -4.32 23.43
C ALA A 309 -14.18 -5.28 22.24
N LEU A 310 -15.39 -5.50 21.74
CA LEU A 310 -15.62 -6.16 20.47
C LEU A 310 -15.98 -5.11 19.41
N LEU A 311 -15.11 -4.92 18.44
CA LEU A 311 -15.29 -3.98 17.35
C LEU A 311 -15.64 -4.75 16.08
N GLU A 312 -16.84 -4.57 15.56
CA GLU A 312 -17.28 -5.23 14.34
C GLU A 312 -17.68 -4.22 13.28
N GLY A 313 -17.17 -4.44 12.05
CA GLY A 313 -17.52 -3.69 10.86
C GLY A 313 -18.04 -4.59 9.76
N GLN A 314 -19.07 -4.16 9.05
CA GLN A 314 -19.58 -4.84 7.86
C GLN A 314 -19.70 -3.85 6.71
N VAL A 315 -19.33 -4.30 5.49
CA VAL A 315 -19.45 -3.52 4.26
C VAL A 315 -20.02 -4.41 3.16
N ASN A 316 -21.07 -3.93 2.49
CA ASN A 316 -21.50 -4.43 1.19
C ASN A 316 -21.11 -3.40 0.13
N PHE A 317 -20.45 -3.85 -0.91
CA PHE A 317 -20.02 -3.01 -2.02
C PHE A 317 -20.49 -3.59 -3.34
N LEU A 318 -21.18 -2.77 -4.13
CA LEU A 318 -21.57 -3.08 -5.51
C LEU A 318 -21.06 -1.97 -6.41
N ASP A 319 -20.40 -2.32 -7.50
CA ASP A 319 -19.87 -1.39 -8.50
C ASP A 319 -20.07 -1.98 -9.89
N VAL A 320 -20.80 -1.27 -10.73
CA VAL A 320 -21.05 -1.66 -12.13
C VAL A 320 -20.59 -0.56 -13.03
N TYR A 321 -19.72 -0.88 -13.98
CA TYR A 321 -19.24 0.12 -14.93
C TYR A 321 -19.07 -0.44 -16.34
N TYR A 322 -19.23 0.46 -17.29
CA TYR A 322 -19.07 0.24 -18.71
C TYR A 322 -17.88 1.01 -19.25
N ASN A 323 -16.98 0.33 -19.92
CA ASN A 323 -15.91 0.93 -20.71
C ASN A 323 -16.27 0.76 -22.19
N GLN A 324 -16.17 1.83 -22.96
CA GLN A 324 -16.38 1.82 -24.41
C GLN A 324 -15.22 2.50 -25.11
N GLN A 325 -14.59 1.79 -26.01
CA GLN A 325 -13.64 2.38 -26.94
C GLN A 325 -14.40 3.02 -28.13
N LEU A 326 -14.33 4.34 -28.24
CA LEU A 326 -14.94 5.13 -29.30
C LEU A 326 -13.89 5.49 -30.35
N GLY A 327 -13.61 4.55 -31.26
CA GLY A 327 -12.53 4.66 -32.22
C GLY A 327 -11.16 4.40 -31.58
N LYS A 328 -10.09 5.02 -32.12
CA LYS A 328 -8.71 4.77 -31.68
C LYS A 328 -8.18 5.76 -30.63
N LYS A 329 -8.91 6.83 -30.39
CA LYS A 329 -8.41 7.99 -29.63
C LYS A 329 -9.28 8.43 -28.47
N LEU A 330 -10.42 7.81 -28.29
CA LEU A 330 -11.39 8.18 -27.26
C LEU A 330 -11.92 6.94 -26.57
N ASP A 331 -11.81 6.90 -25.23
CA ASP A 331 -12.47 5.92 -24.40
C ASP A 331 -13.47 6.62 -23.46
N LEU A 332 -14.57 5.96 -23.20
CA LEU A 332 -15.62 6.37 -22.27
C LEU A 332 -15.70 5.36 -21.14
N LEU A 333 -15.71 5.85 -19.91
CA LEU A 333 -16.05 5.10 -18.69
C LEU A 333 -17.34 5.70 -18.12
N LEU A 334 -18.33 4.86 -17.84
CA LEU A 334 -19.54 5.22 -17.09
C LEU A 334 -19.77 4.16 -16.02
N GLY A 335 -20.15 4.55 -14.83
CA GLY A 335 -20.38 3.59 -13.76
C GLY A 335 -21.31 4.11 -12.67
N VAL A 336 -21.81 3.16 -11.89
CA VAL A 336 -22.57 3.40 -10.67
C VAL A 336 -22.01 2.50 -9.58
N ASP A 337 -21.95 3.00 -8.37
CA ASP A 337 -21.62 2.18 -7.21
C ASP A 337 -22.52 2.47 -6.01
N HIS A 338 -22.61 1.46 -5.15
CA HIS A 338 -23.35 1.52 -3.90
C HIS A 338 -22.54 0.86 -2.80
N ARG A 339 -22.47 1.52 -1.63
CA ARG A 339 -21.78 1.02 -0.46
C ARG A 339 -22.68 1.14 0.75
N ASP A 340 -22.96 0.00 1.41
CA ASP A 340 -23.58 -0.08 2.73
C ASP A 340 -22.53 -0.38 3.77
N MET A 341 -22.54 0.34 4.89
CA MET A 341 -21.65 0.14 6.02
C MET A 341 -22.46 0.01 7.31
N LYS A 342 -22.00 -0.87 8.23
CA LYS A 342 -22.67 -1.14 9.50
C LYS A 342 -21.66 -1.42 10.61
N LEU A 343 -21.96 -1.00 11.84
CA LEU A 343 -21.27 -1.37 13.08
C LEU A 343 -22.16 -2.27 13.93
N PRO A 344 -22.13 -3.59 13.78
CA PRO A 344 -23.02 -4.51 14.49
C PRO A 344 -22.82 -4.52 16.01
N SER A 345 -21.57 -4.31 16.47
CA SER A 345 -21.22 -4.31 17.90
C SER A 345 -21.53 -3.01 18.62
N ALA A 346 -21.75 -1.90 17.90
CA ALA A 346 -22.12 -0.63 18.52
C ALA A 346 -23.60 -0.59 18.91
N ALA A 347 -23.93 0.19 19.93
CA ALA A 347 -25.31 0.37 20.40
C ALA A 347 -26.22 0.81 19.25
N GLY A 348 -27.36 0.14 19.09
CA GLY A 348 -28.29 0.38 17.99
C GLY A 348 -27.85 -0.11 16.62
N SER A 349 -26.66 -0.73 16.50
CA SER A 349 -26.09 -1.23 15.24
C SER A 349 -26.18 -0.20 14.10
N PRO A 350 -25.58 0.99 14.25
CA PRO A 350 -25.70 2.07 13.28
C PRO A 350 -25.22 1.64 11.89
N LYS A 351 -25.86 2.19 10.89
CA LYS A 351 -25.57 1.93 9.47
C LYS A 351 -25.58 3.22 8.67
N THR A 352 -24.95 3.21 7.53
CA THR A 352 -24.99 4.28 6.55
C THR A 352 -24.79 3.74 5.15
N ASN A 353 -25.27 4.47 4.16
CA ASN A 353 -25.10 4.10 2.76
C ASN A 353 -24.72 5.32 1.90
N ILE A 354 -24.05 5.04 0.82
CA ILE A 354 -23.73 6.01 -0.21
C ILE A 354 -23.95 5.37 -1.58
N PHE A 355 -24.67 6.09 -2.45
CA PHE A 355 -24.85 5.77 -3.86
C PHE A 355 -24.11 6.78 -4.71
N ALA A 356 -23.54 6.35 -5.83
CA ALA A 356 -22.86 7.25 -6.74
C ALA A 356 -23.03 6.87 -8.22
N GLY A 357 -23.03 7.90 -9.06
CA GLY A 357 -22.83 7.80 -10.49
C GLY A 357 -21.55 8.51 -10.90
N TYR A 358 -20.73 7.92 -11.76
CA TYR A 358 -19.46 8.49 -12.19
C TYR A 358 -19.18 8.22 -13.66
N GLY A 359 -18.31 9.04 -14.25
CA GLY A 359 -17.85 8.83 -15.61
C GLY A 359 -16.57 9.59 -15.90
N SER A 360 -15.85 9.11 -16.90
CA SER A 360 -14.65 9.77 -17.43
C SER A 360 -14.55 9.60 -18.95
N LEU A 361 -14.06 10.64 -19.60
CA LEU A 361 -13.62 10.62 -20.99
C LEU A 361 -12.09 10.63 -21.02
N PHE A 362 -11.52 9.73 -21.81
CA PHE A 362 -10.09 9.60 -22.01
C PHE A 362 -9.74 9.85 -23.47
N LEU A 363 -9.12 10.97 -23.75
CA LEU A 363 -8.58 11.31 -25.06
C LEU A 363 -7.11 10.87 -25.13
N HIS A 364 -6.77 10.04 -26.12
CA HIS A 364 -5.44 9.49 -26.30
C HIS A 364 -4.84 9.91 -27.62
N ASP A 365 -3.54 10.21 -27.59
CA ASP A 365 -2.72 10.41 -28.79
C ASP A 365 -3.32 11.40 -29.81
N LEU A 366 -3.93 12.49 -29.28
CA LEU A 366 -4.31 13.65 -30.11
C LEU A 366 -3.05 14.41 -30.49
N SER A 367 -2.32 13.92 -31.50
CA SER A 367 -0.95 14.29 -31.80
C SER A 367 -0.04 13.95 -30.61
N VAL A 368 0.36 14.94 -29.82
CA VAL A 368 1.21 14.78 -28.62
C VAL A 368 0.42 14.85 -27.30
N PHE A 369 -0.87 15.11 -27.36
CA PHE A 369 -1.70 15.46 -26.21
C PHE A 369 -2.63 14.31 -25.80
N ASN A 370 -2.72 14.08 -24.49
CA ASN A 370 -3.71 13.20 -23.86
C ASN A 370 -4.46 13.97 -22.78
N LEU A 371 -5.70 13.60 -22.52
CA LEU A 371 -6.55 14.25 -21.52
C LEU A 371 -7.53 13.26 -20.91
N GLU A 372 -7.61 13.21 -19.58
CA GLU A 372 -8.74 12.62 -18.87
C GLU A 372 -9.58 13.75 -18.25
N VAL A 373 -10.89 13.70 -18.45
CA VAL A 373 -11.88 14.53 -17.75
C VAL A 373 -12.92 13.61 -17.15
N GLY A 374 -13.07 13.66 -15.84
CA GLY A 374 -14.01 12.82 -15.12
C GLY A 374 -14.83 13.61 -14.09
N GLY A 375 -16.02 13.10 -13.82
CA GLY A 375 -16.95 13.61 -12.82
C GLY A 375 -17.63 12.49 -12.05
N ARG A 376 -17.98 12.76 -10.79
CA ARG A 376 -18.73 11.86 -9.93
C ARG A 376 -19.74 12.63 -9.11
N TYR A 377 -20.95 12.14 -9.08
CA TYR A 377 -22.02 12.54 -8.19
C TYR A 377 -22.19 11.49 -7.11
N ASN A 378 -22.20 11.90 -5.85
CA ASN A 378 -22.44 11.05 -4.70
C ASN A 378 -23.69 11.52 -3.97
N LYS A 379 -24.51 10.58 -3.51
CA LYS A 379 -25.65 10.82 -2.65
C LYS A 379 -25.54 9.97 -1.41
N HIS A 380 -25.35 10.63 -0.27
CA HIS A 380 -25.27 10.00 1.04
C HIS A 380 -26.61 10.24 1.77
N GLU A 381 -27.10 9.25 2.51
CA GLU A 381 -28.41 9.35 3.17
C GLU A 381 -28.50 10.49 4.20
N GLN A 382 -27.38 10.79 4.90
CA GLN A 382 -27.33 11.83 5.94
C GLN A 382 -26.75 13.15 5.44
N TYR A 383 -25.69 13.11 4.60
CA TYR A 383 -24.94 14.29 4.17
C TYR A 383 -25.34 14.85 2.81
N GLY A 384 -26.39 14.27 2.18
CA GLY A 384 -26.88 14.72 0.89
C GLY A 384 -25.91 14.52 -0.26
N GLU A 385 -25.77 15.52 -1.10
CA GLU A 385 -25.07 15.45 -2.38
C GLU A 385 -23.65 16.00 -2.29
N ASN A 386 -22.75 15.34 -3.03
CA ASN A 386 -21.37 15.82 -3.20
C ASN A 386 -20.89 15.52 -4.63
N TRP A 387 -20.19 16.49 -5.22
CA TRP A 387 -19.60 16.36 -6.55
C TRP A 387 -18.08 16.37 -6.46
N THR A 388 -17.45 15.47 -7.21
CA THR A 388 -16.00 15.47 -7.41
C THR A 388 -15.67 15.41 -8.88
N TYR A 389 -14.52 16.00 -9.25
CA TYR A 389 -14.04 15.98 -10.64
C TYR A 389 -12.54 15.76 -10.71
N THR A 390 -12.08 15.36 -11.88
CA THR A 390 -10.66 15.26 -12.22
C THR A 390 -10.43 15.78 -13.65
N ILE A 391 -9.31 16.49 -13.82
CA ILE A 391 -8.80 16.95 -15.12
C ILE A 391 -7.32 16.61 -15.15
N THR A 392 -6.94 15.74 -16.07
CA THR A 392 -5.59 15.16 -16.09
C THR A 392 -4.98 15.25 -17.48
N PRO A 393 -4.38 16.39 -17.85
CA PRO A 393 -3.68 16.56 -19.11
C PRO A 393 -2.30 15.89 -19.08
N SER A 394 -1.84 15.39 -20.23
CA SER A 394 -0.43 15.09 -20.47
C SER A 394 -0.01 15.36 -21.91
N ILE A 395 1.25 15.71 -22.11
CA ILE A 395 1.83 16.07 -23.41
C ILE A 395 3.11 15.27 -23.58
N ASN A 396 3.19 14.44 -24.62
CA ASN A 396 4.40 13.78 -25.05
C ASN A 396 5.14 14.69 -26.03
N LEU A 397 5.97 15.62 -25.52
CA LEU A 397 6.71 16.58 -26.35
C LEU A 397 7.55 15.88 -27.43
N VAL A 398 8.21 14.83 -27.02
CA VAL A 398 8.89 13.84 -27.86
C VAL A 398 8.73 12.48 -27.19
N LYS A 399 9.12 11.38 -27.85
CA LYS A 399 9.00 10.02 -27.26
C LYS A 399 9.70 9.87 -25.91
N GLN A 400 10.69 10.70 -25.65
CA GLN A 400 11.51 10.64 -24.44
C GLN A 400 11.05 11.58 -23.33
N VAL A 401 10.16 12.54 -23.60
CA VAL A 401 9.81 13.60 -22.63
C VAL A 401 8.29 13.76 -22.57
N LYS A 402 7.71 13.48 -21.41
CA LYS A 402 6.30 13.69 -21.11
C LYS A 402 6.15 14.77 -20.03
N LEU A 403 5.33 15.77 -20.27
CA LEU A 403 4.80 16.68 -19.26
C LEU A 403 3.43 16.21 -18.85
N PHE A 404 3.10 16.35 -17.58
CA PHE A 404 1.78 15.94 -17.08
C PHE A 404 1.29 16.84 -15.95
N GLY A 405 -0.01 16.85 -15.74
CA GLY A 405 -0.66 17.53 -14.63
C GLY A 405 -1.94 16.82 -14.20
N ASN A 406 -2.39 17.12 -13.00
CA ASN A 406 -3.65 16.64 -12.47
C ASN A 406 -4.27 17.72 -11.56
N ILE A 407 -5.55 17.99 -11.78
CA ILE A 407 -6.39 18.75 -10.86
C ILE A 407 -7.54 17.85 -10.48
N SER A 408 -7.72 17.60 -9.19
CA SER A 408 -8.79 16.73 -8.72
C SER A 408 -9.35 17.20 -7.37
N THR A 409 -10.63 16.94 -7.17
CA THR A 409 -11.29 17.13 -5.87
C THR A 409 -11.53 15.79 -5.22
N GLY A 410 -11.62 15.78 -3.90
CA GLY A 410 -11.92 14.61 -3.11
C GLY A 410 -12.82 14.95 -1.93
N PHE A 411 -13.42 13.92 -1.34
CA PHE A 411 -14.17 14.05 -0.11
C PHE A 411 -14.07 12.77 0.72
N LYS A 412 -14.38 12.93 2.02
CA LYS A 412 -14.48 11.81 2.94
C LYS A 412 -15.67 12.03 3.86
N ILE A 413 -16.55 11.04 3.94
CA ILE A 413 -17.64 11.04 4.92
C ILE A 413 -17.09 10.68 6.30
N PRO A 414 -17.66 11.24 7.40
CA PRO A 414 -17.36 10.77 8.74
C PRO A 414 -17.62 9.27 8.84
N THR A 415 -16.74 8.54 9.52
CA THR A 415 -16.94 7.10 9.73
C THR A 415 -18.01 6.83 10.78
N LEU A 416 -18.60 5.63 10.73
CA LEU A 416 -19.57 5.24 11.75
C LEU A 416 -18.97 5.25 13.17
N THR A 417 -17.67 4.95 13.31
CA THR A 417 -16.96 5.05 14.59
C THR A 417 -16.88 6.49 15.11
N MET A 418 -16.66 7.47 14.21
CA MET A 418 -16.63 8.89 14.57
C MET A 418 -18.02 9.41 14.98
N LEU A 419 -19.08 8.83 14.39
CA LEU A 419 -20.47 9.26 14.66
C LEU A 419 -21.10 8.55 15.86
N PHE A 420 -20.78 7.28 16.10
CA PHE A 420 -21.49 6.40 17.03
C PHE A 420 -20.56 5.58 17.92
N GLY A 421 -19.24 5.75 17.82
CA GLY A 421 -18.28 5.00 18.63
C GLY A 421 -18.36 5.35 20.12
N THR A 422 -17.75 4.52 20.95
CA THR A 422 -17.80 4.65 22.42
C THR A 422 -17.06 5.92 22.91
N PHE A 423 -16.04 6.38 22.17
CA PHE A 423 -15.19 7.47 22.63
C PHE A 423 -15.31 8.68 21.69
N GLY A 424 -15.84 9.79 22.24
CA GLY A 424 -15.84 11.09 21.59
C GLY A 424 -16.67 11.18 20.32
N ALA A 425 -17.71 10.34 20.18
CA ALA A 425 -18.60 10.36 19.02
C ALA A 425 -19.33 11.71 18.87
N ASN A 426 -19.49 12.16 17.61
CA ASN A 426 -20.13 13.44 17.31
C ASN A 426 -20.99 13.32 16.04
N LEU A 427 -22.32 13.42 16.22
CA LEU A 427 -23.31 13.36 15.15
C LEU A 427 -23.34 14.61 14.24
N ASN A 428 -22.70 15.70 14.67
CA ASN A 428 -22.69 16.98 13.94
C ASN A 428 -21.52 17.10 12.96
N LEU A 429 -20.70 16.06 12.79
CA LEU A 429 -19.58 16.06 11.86
C LEU A 429 -20.05 16.28 10.43
N LYS A 430 -19.25 17.04 9.67
CA LYS A 430 -19.42 17.30 8.23
C LYS A 430 -18.41 16.48 7.43
N PRO A 431 -18.71 16.12 6.16
CA PRO A 431 -17.74 15.53 5.28
C PRO A 431 -16.54 16.45 5.03
N GLU A 432 -15.37 15.87 5.04
CA GLU A 432 -14.11 16.53 4.67
C GLU A 432 -14.05 16.69 3.15
N LYS A 433 -13.43 17.79 2.67
CA LYS A 433 -13.27 18.10 1.24
C LYS A 433 -11.82 18.41 0.92
N SER A 434 -11.37 18.00 -0.26
CA SER A 434 -10.01 18.28 -0.69
C SER A 434 -9.93 18.78 -2.13
N GLU A 435 -8.92 19.61 -2.38
CA GLU A 435 -8.46 20.01 -3.70
C GLU A 435 -7.00 19.61 -3.85
N ASN A 436 -6.68 18.92 -4.95
CA ASN A 436 -5.35 18.41 -5.23
C ASN A 436 -4.87 18.96 -6.57
N TYR A 437 -3.64 19.46 -6.58
CA TYR A 437 -2.94 19.98 -7.75
C TYR A 437 -1.62 19.27 -7.90
N GLU A 438 -1.30 18.81 -9.11
CA GLU A 438 -0.06 18.13 -9.41
C GLU A 438 0.44 18.55 -10.80
N ALA A 439 1.75 18.70 -10.93
CA ALA A 439 2.44 18.88 -12.21
C ALA A 439 3.78 18.16 -12.18
N GLY A 440 4.20 17.63 -13.31
CA GLY A 440 5.45 16.89 -13.37
C GLY A 440 5.98 16.67 -14.78
N VAL A 441 7.17 16.08 -14.80
CA VAL A 441 7.89 15.70 -16.02
C VAL A 441 8.41 14.28 -15.88
N GLU A 442 8.37 13.53 -16.97
CA GLU A 442 8.95 12.19 -17.06
C GLU A 442 9.89 12.14 -18.27
N PHE A 443 11.11 11.70 -18.02
CA PHE A 443 12.13 11.43 -19.03
C PHE A 443 12.31 9.93 -19.17
N ASN A 444 12.34 9.44 -20.42
CA ASN A 444 12.53 8.04 -20.75
C ASN A 444 13.51 7.93 -21.93
N PHE A 445 14.74 7.55 -21.65
CA PHE A 445 15.80 7.44 -22.65
C PHE A 445 16.23 6.00 -22.86
N ALA A 446 16.73 5.73 -24.08
CA ALA A 446 17.28 4.44 -24.49
C ALA A 446 16.30 3.28 -24.21
N ASP A 447 15.02 3.45 -24.62
CA ASP A 447 13.95 2.46 -24.49
C ASP A 447 13.73 2.01 -23.03
N GLY A 448 13.74 2.97 -22.08
CA GLY A 448 13.49 2.73 -20.66
C GLY A 448 14.72 2.27 -19.87
N LYS A 449 15.92 2.29 -20.45
CA LYS A 449 17.14 2.03 -19.69
C LYS A 449 17.44 3.11 -18.67
N TYR A 450 17.04 4.34 -18.94
CA TYR A 450 17.17 5.48 -18.04
C TYR A 450 15.82 6.18 -17.94
N THR A 451 15.29 6.26 -16.75
CA THR A 451 14.07 7.01 -16.49
C THR A 451 14.29 7.99 -15.35
N LEU A 452 13.66 9.16 -15.45
CA LEU A 452 13.64 10.15 -14.40
C LEU A 452 12.25 10.77 -14.37
N ARG A 453 11.54 10.65 -13.25
CA ARG A 453 10.28 11.31 -13.02
C ARG A 453 10.43 12.35 -11.92
N GLY A 454 9.93 13.56 -12.18
CA GLY A 454 9.79 14.62 -11.19
C GLY A 454 8.34 15.06 -11.12
N ALA A 455 7.78 15.21 -9.91
CA ALA A 455 6.42 15.70 -9.70
C ALA A 455 6.37 16.64 -8.49
N ALA A 456 5.71 17.77 -8.63
CA ALA A 456 5.38 18.69 -7.54
C ALA A 456 3.88 18.65 -7.29
N TYR A 457 3.47 18.79 -6.03
CA TYR A 457 2.06 18.69 -5.63
C TYR A 457 1.70 19.68 -4.52
N LYS A 458 0.40 20.00 -4.47
CA LYS A 458 -0.24 20.73 -3.38
C LYS A 458 -1.62 20.15 -3.12
N ARG A 459 -1.98 20.03 -1.85
CA ARG A 459 -3.32 19.63 -1.41
C ARG A 459 -3.83 20.59 -0.35
N ASN A 460 -5.08 21.02 -0.48
CA ASN A 460 -5.85 21.71 0.53
C ASN A 460 -6.95 20.75 1.02
N LEU A 461 -7.08 20.55 2.31
CA LEU A 461 -8.14 19.78 2.95
C LEU A 461 -8.93 20.74 3.85
N THR A 462 -10.23 20.79 3.71
CA THR A 462 -11.15 21.60 4.53
C THR A 462 -12.10 20.72 5.31
N ASP A 463 -12.60 21.22 6.45
CA ASP A 463 -13.44 20.48 7.39
C ASP A 463 -12.78 19.18 7.88
N ALA A 464 -11.45 19.14 8.04
CA ALA A 464 -10.70 17.98 8.48
C ALA A 464 -11.24 17.48 9.83
N ILE A 465 -11.51 16.18 9.94
CA ILE A 465 -12.00 15.58 11.19
C ILE A 465 -10.80 15.16 12.03
N ILE A 466 -10.73 15.68 13.24
CA ILE A 466 -9.72 15.37 14.23
C ILE A 466 -10.36 14.83 15.51
N TYR A 467 -9.56 14.16 16.32
CA TYR A 467 -9.95 13.79 17.68
C TYR A 467 -9.27 14.76 18.66
N ASN A 468 -10.06 15.48 19.44
CA ASN A 468 -9.59 16.43 20.44
C ASN A 468 -10.05 15.99 21.84
N TYR A 469 -9.11 15.61 22.71
CA TYR A 469 -9.43 15.19 24.07
C TYR A 469 -9.61 16.41 25.00
N PRO A 470 -10.67 16.47 25.85
CA PRO A 470 -11.73 15.46 26.05
C PRO A 470 -12.97 15.61 25.14
N GLN A 471 -13.00 16.58 24.21
CA GLN A 471 -14.18 16.96 23.42
C GLN A 471 -14.64 15.87 22.45
N GLY A 472 -13.73 15.02 21.96
CA GLY A 472 -14.01 13.99 20.98
C GLY A 472 -13.74 14.43 19.54
N TYR A 473 -14.47 13.84 18.58
CA TYR A 473 -14.32 14.16 17.17
C TYR A 473 -14.96 15.49 16.80
N GLU A 474 -14.24 16.32 16.08
CA GLU A 474 -14.71 17.61 15.57
C GLU A 474 -14.12 17.95 14.20
N ASN A 475 -14.82 18.81 13.42
CA ASN A 475 -14.26 19.37 12.20
C ASN A 475 -13.40 20.59 12.53
N GLN A 476 -12.18 20.58 12.01
CA GLN A 476 -11.24 21.70 12.10
C GLN A 476 -11.04 22.38 10.73
N VAL A 477 -10.46 23.57 10.74
CA VAL A 477 -10.53 24.52 9.63
C VAL A 477 -9.86 24.00 8.35
N SER A 478 -8.61 23.57 8.40
CA SER A 478 -7.92 23.09 7.19
C SER A 478 -6.59 22.41 7.49
N GLN A 479 -6.21 21.49 6.62
CA GLN A 479 -4.84 20.98 6.49
C GLN A 479 -4.33 21.33 5.11
N LYS A 480 -3.11 21.85 5.02
CA LYS A 480 -2.44 22.12 3.73
C LYS A 480 -1.17 21.30 3.66
N THR A 481 -0.93 20.68 2.52
CA THR A 481 0.32 19.97 2.25
C THR A 481 0.84 20.32 0.88
N LYS A 482 2.17 20.42 0.75
CA LYS A 482 2.86 20.57 -0.54
C LYS A 482 4.17 19.81 -0.52
N GLY A 483 4.69 19.54 -1.68
CA GLY A 483 5.94 18.82 -1.78
C GLY A 483 6.32 18.50 -3.20
N PHE A 484 7.42 17.76 -3.33
CA PHE A 484 7.86 17.23 -4.62
C PHE A 484 8.58 15.89 -4.45
N GLU A 485 8.59 15.13 -5.53
CA GLU A 485 9.21 13.82 -5.62
C GLU A 485 10.12 13.76 -6.85
N ILE A 486 11.24 13.04 -6.73
CA ILE A 486 12.17 12.74 -7.83
C ILE A 486 12.45 11.25 -7.80
N GLU A 487 12.23 10.57 -8.91
CA GLU A 487 12.36 9.11 -9.02
C GLU A 487 13.27 8.75 -10.21
N PRO A 488 14.60 8.64 -10.01
CA PRO A 488 15.52 8.12 -11.01
C PRO A 488 15.49 6.59 -11.06
N ALA A 489 15.57 6.00 -12.26
CA ALA A 489 15.82 4.59 -12.41
C ALA A 489 16.76 4.30 -13.59
N VAL A 490 17.61 3.29 -13.44
CA VAL A 490 18.58 2.84 -14.44
C VAL A 490 18.55 1.33 -14.53
N LYS A 491 18.49 0.78 -15.75
CA LYS A 491 18.55 -0.65 -16.03
C LYS A 491 19.53 -0.94 -17.15
N LEU A 492 20.67 -1.50 -16.79
CA LEU A 492 21.79 -1.74 -17.70
C LEU A 492 22.22 -3.22 -17.64
N GLY A 493 21.72 -4.03 -18.57
CA GLY A 493 22.02 -5.45 -18.62
C GLY A 493 21.69 -6.15 -17.29
N ILE A 494 22.73 -6.58 -16.58
CA ILE A 494 22.64 -7.29 -15.29
C ILE A 494 22.46 -6.35 -14.09
N PHE A 495 22.59 -5.04 -14.27
CA PHE A 495 22.53 -4.03 -13.20
C PHE A 495 21.24 -3.24 -13.26
N SER A 496 20.64 -2.97 -12.09
CA SER A 496 19.50 -2.08 -11.91
C SER A 496 19.74 -1.14 -10.72
N LEU A 497 19.30 0.10 -10.86
CA LEU A 497 19.28 1.09 -9.79
C LEU A 497 17.94 1.81 -9.83
N ASN A 498 17.21 1.81 -8.72
CA ASN A 498 16.00 2.61 -8.54
C ASN A 498 16.20 3.47 -7.31
N GLY A 499 15.85 4.73 -7.41
CA GLY A 499 15.95 5.67 -6.31
C GLY A 499 14.71 6.54 -6.18
N PHE A 500 14.59 7.20 -5.05
CA PHE A 500 13.61 8.27 -4.85
C PHE A 500 14.12 9.30 -3.86
N TYR A 501 13.64 10.51 -4.01
CA TYR A 501 13.68 11.57 -3.02
C TYR A 501 12.27 12.16 -2.92
N SER A 502 11.78 12.36 -1.70
CA SER A 502 10.49 12.99 -1.42
C SER A 502 10.67 14.09 -0.40
N TYR A 503 10.16 15.27 -0.73
CA TYR A 503 9.99 16.38 0.18
C TYR A 503 8.51 16.61 0.41
N THR A 504 8.08 16.69 1.68
CA THR A 504 6.69 16.93 2.06
C THR A 504 6.67 17.86 3.26
N GLU A 505 5.98 18.97 3.15
CA GLU A 505 5.70 19.86 4.27
C GLU A 505 4.23 20.25 4.30
N GLY A 506 3.79 20.79 5.40
CA GLY A 506 2.42 21.27 5.56
C GLY A 506 2.11 21.66 6.99
N ASP A 507 0.92 22.16 7.14
CA ASP A 507 0.31 22.54 8.40
C ASP A 507 -0.90 21.67 8.67
N GLU A 508 -1.07 21.25 9.92
CA GLU A 508 -2.27 20.53 10.38
C GLU A 508 -2.60 20.91 11.82
N TYR A 509 -3.87 20.80 12.16
CA TYR A 509 -4.25 20.86 13.57
C TYR A 509 -3.76 19.61 14.27
N ASN A 510 -3.11 19.78 15.41
CA ASN A 510 -2.81 18.67 16.30
C ASN A 510 -3.17 19.01 17.75
N PHE A 511 -3.56 17.98 18.48
CA PHE A 511 -4.05 18.13 19.86
C PHE A 511 -2.91 18.30 20.88
N VAL A 512 -1.64 18.03 20.51
CA VAL A 512 -0.49 18.27 21.38
C VAL A 512 -0.26 19.78 21.54
N ASP A 513 -0.29 20.52 20.42
CA ASP A 513 -0.20 21.98 20.41
C ASP A 513 -1.54 22.66 20.71
N ASN A 514 -2.64 21.91 20.72
CA ASN A 514 -4.01 22.41 20.77
C ASN A 514 -4.26 23.53 19.76
N GLY A 515 -3.75 23.34 18.54
CA GLY A 515 -3.79 24.35 17.48
C GLY A 515 -3.24 23.85 16.15
N VAL A 516 -3.15 24.78 15.19
CA VAL A 516 -2.54 24.51 13.90
C VAL A 516 -1.02 24.63 14.03
N ALA A 517 -0.33 23.52 13.83
CA ALA A 517 1.12 23.44 13.79
C ALA A 517 1.64 23.58 12.35
N ASP A 518 2.83 24.12 12.18
CA ASP A 518 3.54 24.25 10.89
C ASP A 518 4.32 22.99 10.50
N TYR A 519 3.86 21.85 10.96
CA TYR A 519 4.42 20.53 10.66
C TYR A 519 3.34 19.46 10.54
N LEU A 520 3.69 18.35 9.91
CA LEU A 520 2.85 17.16 9.81
C LEU A 520 3.28 16.16 10.89
N PHE A 521 2.37 15.84 11.80
CA PHE A 521 2.61 14.95 12.93
C PHE A 521 3.04 13.54 12.50
N ARG A 522 4.17 13.03 13.01
CA ARG A 522 4.80 11.74 12.67
C ARG A 522 5.26 11.58 11.21
N ARG A 523 5.33 12.67 10.44
CA ARG A 523 5.73 12.62 9.03
C ARG A 523 7.01 13.41 8.81
N PRO A 524 8.06 12.77 8.25
CA PRO A 524 9.32 13.45 7.98
C PRO A 524 9.17 14.41 6.80
N LYS A 525 9.84 15.57 6.85
CA LYS A 525 9.91 16.49 5.70
C LYS A 525 10.72 15.88 4.54
N HIS A 526 11.76 15.13 4.84
CA HIS A 526 12.66 14.53 3.83
C HIS A 526 12.74 13.03 3.98
N THR A 527 12.51 12.30 2.90
CA THR A 527 12.79 10.87 2.78
C THR A 527 13.48 10.59 1.46
N TYR A 528 14.46 9.72 1.46
CA TYR A 528 15.06 9.23 0.22
C TYR A 528 15.56 7.80 0.38
N GLY A 529 15.67 7.12 -0.73
CA GLY A 529 16.18 5.77 -0.76
C GLY A 529 16.67 5.38 -2.15
N ALA A 530 17.44 4.32 -2.18
CA ALA A 530 17.91 3.72 -3.43
C ALA A 530 18.07 2.21 -3.26
N THR A 531 17.70 1.46 -4.30
CA THR A 531 17.91 0.02 -4.38
C THR A 531 18.79 -0.27 -5.59
N ALA A 532 19.98 -0.82 -5.37
CA ALA A 532 20.86 -1.32 -6.39
C ALA A 532 20.75 -2.84 -6.47
N GLY A 533 20.46 -3.38 -7.65
CA GLY A 533 20.33 -4.81 -7.91
C GLY A 533 21.33 -5.29 -8.98
N LEU A 534 21.87 -6.49 -8.77
CA LEU A 534 22.83 -7.13 -9.66
C LEU A 534 22.43 -8.59 -9.89
N GLN A 535 22.18 -8.96 -11.15
CA GLN A 535 22.10 -10.36 -11.56
C GLN A 535 23.53 -10.87 -11.79
N ALA A 536 24.20 -11.29 -10.69
CA ALA A 536 25.62 -11.64 -10.71
C ALA A 536 25.94 -12.85 -11.60
N THR A 537 25.03 -13.83 -11.64
CA THR A 537 25.04 -14.94 -12.59
C THR A 537 23.60 -15.21 -13.07
N LYS A 538 23.39 -16.14 -13.99
CA LYS A 538 22.02 -16.55 -14.40
C LYS A 538 21.16 -17.03 -13.22
N ASP A 539 21.79 -17.52 -12.16
CA ASP A 539 21.12 -18.13 -11.01
C ASP A 539 21.21 -17.29 -9.71
N LEU A 540 22.17 -16.33 -9.61
CA LEU A 540 22.41 -15.51 -8.43
C LEU A 540 21.99 -14.07 -8.67
N PHE A 541 21.05 -13.59 -7.89
CA PHE A 541 20.69 -12.19 -7.78
C PHE A 541 21.05 -11.65 -6.39
N VAL A 542 21.56 -10.43 -6.32
CA VAL A 542 21.83 -9.70 -5.08
C VAL A 542 21.34 -8.27 -5.20
N SER A 543 20.89 -7.69 -4.10
CA SER A 543 20.56 -6.26 -4.06
C SER A 543 20.86 -5.66 -2.70
N VAL A 544 21.09 -4.35 -2.71
CA VAL A 544 21.26 -3.52 -1.52
C VAL A 544 20.27 -2.38 -1.59
N ASN A 545 19.57 -2.14 -0.50
CA ASN A 545 18.62 -1.06 -0.33
C ASN A 545 19.11 -0.12 0.78
N TYR A 546 19.19 1.16 0.50
CA TYR A 546 19.47 2.21 1.46
C TYR A 546 18.25 3.12 1.59
N ARG A 547 17.87 3.46 2.82
CA ARG A 547 16.78 4.38 3.11
C ARG A 547 17.17 5.37 4.20
N TYR A 548 16.89 6.65 3.98
CA TYR A 548 16.96 7.72 4.95
C TYR A 548 15.58 8.26 5.25
N VAL A 549 15.28 8.46 6.53
CA VAL A 549 14.05 9.08 7.02
C VAL A 549 14.45 10.28 7.89
N GLY A 550 14.01 11.46 7.52
CA GLY A 550 14.30 12.70 8.22
C GLY A 550 13.72 12.77 9.63
N GLY A 551 14.18 13.72 10.41
CA GLY A 551 13.59 14.04 11.71
C GLY A 551 12.11 14.36 11.57
N ARG A 552 11.33 14.06 12.62
CA ARG A 552 9.88 14.24 12.65
C ARG A 552 9.41 14.58 14.06
N THR A 553 8.31 15.29 14.13
CA THR A 553 7.66 15.67 15.38
C THR A 553 6.64 14.61 15.80
N ASP A 554 6.63 14.24 17.07
CA ASP A 554 5.70 13.31 17.72
C ASP A 554 5.20 13.92 19.04
N GLY A 555 4.38 13.22 19.80
CA GLY A 555 3.89 13.63 21.12
C GLY A 555 4.27 12.63 22.20
N ASP A 556 4.61 13.17 23.38
CA ASP A 556 4.63 12.39 24.61
C ASP A 556 3.24 12.41 25.25
N PHE A 557 2.54 11.29 25.12
CA PHE A 557 1.18 11.12 25.66
C PHE A 557 1.14 10.60 27.09
N ASN A 558 2.28 10.36 27.71
CA ASN A 558 2.36 10.00 29.13
C ASN A 558 2.28 11.25 30.04
N SER A 559 2.46 12.43 29.46
CA SER A 559 2.27 13.72 30.15
C SER A 559 0.91 14.31 29.83
N TYR A 560 0.32 15.03 30.76
CA TYR A 560 -0.88 15.82 30.51
C TYR A 560 -0.67 17.28 30.96
N PRO A 561 -0.81 18.25 30.06
CA PRO A 561 -1.04 18.10 28.62
C PRO A 561 0.10 17.34 27.93
N ALA A 562 -0.20 16.71 26.79
CA ALA A 562 0.79 16.00 26.00
C ALA A 562 1.89 16.98 25.54
N ALA A 563 3.15 16.54 25.55
CA ALA A 563 4.28 17.36 25.17
C ALA A 563 4.77 17.05 23.75
N VAL A 564 5.22 18.08 23.01
CA VAL A 564 5.84 17.91 21.69
C VAL A 564 7.23 17.30 21.85
N VAL A 565 7.49 16.24 21.07
CA VAL A 565 8.78 15.54 21.05
C VAL A 565 9.33 15.48 19.63
N ASN A 566 10.63 15.74 19.47
CA ASN A 566 11.30 15.61 18.19
C ASN A 566 12.08 14.30 18.11
N LEU A 567 11.67 13.44 17.21
CA LEU A 567 12.37 12.18 16.89
C LEU A 567 13.50 12.46 15.88
N PRO A 568 14.72 11.95 16.12
CA PRO A 568 15.85 12.14 15.23
C PRO A 568 15.63 11.42 13.89
N SER A 569 16.41 11.82 12.88
CA SER A 569 16.50 11.10 11.62
C SER A 569 17.20 9.74 11.81
N TYR A 570 16.90 8.80 10.93
CA TYR A 570 17.56 7.50 10.90
C TYR A 570 17.82 7.02 9.48
N LYS A 571 18.71 6.03 9.36
CA LYS A 571 19.12 5.44 8.09
C LYS A 571 19.16 3.93 8.20
N LEU A 572 18.61 3.25 7.22
CA LEU A 572 18.56 1.80 7.15
C LEU A 572 19.34 1.32 5.93
N LEU A 573 20.15 0.29 6.13
CA LEU A 573 20.82 -0.45 5.06
C LEU A 573 20.32 -1.89 5.11
N ASN A 574 19.77 -2.36 4.00
CA ASN A 574 19.22 -3.71 3.85
C ASN A 574 19.90 -4.40 2.67
N ALA A 575 19.94 -5.72 2.67
CA ALA A 575 20.43 -6.50 1.56
C ALA A 575 19.58 -7.76 1.34
N TYR A 576 19.46 -8.14 0.08
CA TYR A 576 18.76 -9.35 -0.34
C TYR A 576 19.63 -10.15 -1.29
N ALA A 577 19.63 -11.47 -1.14
CA ALA A 577 20.24 -12.40 -2.06
C ALA A 577 19.28 -13.54 -2.38
N GLU A 578 19.26 -13.97 -3.63
CA GLU A 578 18.47 -15.11 -4.09
C GLU A 578 19.29 -15.98 -5.02
N TYR A 579 19.26 -17.29 -4.79
CA TYR A 579 19.90 -18.29 -5.64
C TYR A 579 18.87 -19.26 -6.22
N SER A 580 18.82 -19.34 -7.55
CA SER A 580 17.88 -20.18 -8.29
C SER A 580 18.45 -21.58 -8.51
N LEU A 581 17.66 -22.59 -8.16
CA LEU A 581 17.93 -24.03 -8.33
C LEU A 581 16.90 -24.66 -9.26
N ALA A 582 17.20 -25.84 -9.79
CA ALA A 582 16.27 -26.68 -10.58
C ALA A 582 15.56 -25.88 -11.71
N LYS A 583 16.32 -25.12 -12.52
CA LYS A 583 15.80 -24.26 -13.58
C LYS A 583 14.78 -23.23 -13.05
N SER A 584 15.10 -22.59 -11.94
CA SER A 584 14.26 -21.59 -11.23
C SER A 584 12.95 -22.12 -10.62
N ARG A 585 12.77 -23.44 -10.53
CA ARG A 585 11.61 -24.03 -9.80
C ARG A 585 11.74 -23.89 -8.29
N VAL A 586 12.97 -23.85 -7.79
CA VAL A 586 13.27 -23.65 -6.37
C VAL A 586 14.24 -22.47 -6.26
N LYS A 587 14.00 -21.58 -5.33
CA LYS A 587 14.84 -20.42 -5.05
C LYS A 587 15.12 -20.35 -3.55
N LEU A 588 16.38 -20.24 -3.19
CA LEU A 588 16.79 -19.95 -1.82
C LEU A 588 16.99 -18.45 -1.69
N PHE A 589 16.52 -17.84 -0.62
CA PHE A 589 16.72 -16.42 -0.39
C PHE A 589 17.18 -16.10 1.03
N VAL A 590 17.86 -14.99 1.17
CA VAL A 590 18.20 -14.34 2.44
C VAL A 590 17.89 -12.86 2.30
N ASP A 591 17.12 -12.32 3.24
CA ASP A 591 16.83 -10.90 3.40
C ASP A 591 17.41 -10.44 4.74
N THR A 592 18.26 -9.43 4.71
CA THR A 592 18.85 -8.81 5.90
C THR A 592 18.41 -7.37 5.99
N GLN A 593 17.86 -6.99 7.11
CA GLN A 593 17.34 -5.64 7.35
C GLN A 593 18.11 -4.96 8.48
N ASN A 594 18.22 -3.64 8.39
CA ASN A 594 18.94 -2.81 9.36
C ASN A 594 20.36 -3.36 9.67
N ILE A 595 21.16 -3.60 8.64
CA ILE A 595 22.51 -4.20 8.74
C ILE A 595 23.43 -3.38 9.65
N LEU A 596 23.20 -2.07 9.75
CA LEU A 596 23.97 -1.16 10.60
C LEU A 596 23.56 -1.21 12.06
N ASP A 597 22.51 -1.97 12.40
CA ASP A 597 21.88 -2.04 13.73
C ASP A 597 21.56 -0.64 14.30
N GLU A 598 21.09 0.25 13.42
CA GLU A 598 20.66 1.60 13.79
C GLU A 598 19.59 1.53 14.87
N LYS A 599 19.74 2.29 15.94
CA LYS A 599 18.75 2.41 17.01
C LYS A 599 17.92 3.67 16.79
N TYR A 600 16.64 3.50 16.63
CA TYR A 600 15.69 4.59 16.34
C TYR A 600 14.29 4.21 16.80
N ASN A 601 13.42 5.21 16.87
CA ASN A 601 12.01 5.03 17.13
C ASN A 601 11.20 5.60 15.95
N GLU A 602 10.27 4.84 15.42
CA GLU A 602 9.29 5.38 14.44
C GLU A 602 8.22 6.21 15.14
N ILE A 603 7.89 5.85 16.39
CA ILE A 603 6.93 6.50 17.26
C ILE A 603 7.61 6.66 18.63
N TYR A 604 7.42 7.79 19.31
CA TYR A 604 7.94 8.05 20.63
C TYR A 604 7.43 7.03 21.64
N GLY A 605 8.35 6.47 22.44
CA GLY A 605 8.04 5.48 23.45
C GLY A 605 7.80 4.05 22.96
N TYR A 606 8.02 3.79 21.64
CA TYR A 606 7.89 2.46 21.05
C TYR A 606 9.18 1.98 20.39
N ASN A 607 9.40 0.67 20.42
CA ASN A 607 10.58 0.04 19.86
C ASN A 607 10.49 -0.12 18.34
N SER A 608 11.65 -0.09 17.70
CA SER A 608 11.83 -0.49 16.29
C SER A 608 12.76 -1.68 16.19
N LEU A 609 12.58 -2.50 15.14
CA LEU A 609 13.39 -3.68 14.91
C LEU A 609 14.85 -3.29 14.67
N GLY A 610 15.77 -3.92 15.40
CA GLY A 610 17.21 -3.84 15.16
C GLY A 610 17.64 -4.65 13.93
N PHE A 611 18.92 -5.00 13.87
CA PHE A 611 19.41 -5.93 12.86
C PHE A 611 18.60 -7.22 12.87
N ASN A 612 18.07 -7.61 11.71
CA ASN A 612 17.32 -8.85 11.57
C ASN A 612 17.57 -9.54 10.22
N VAL A 613 17.37 -10.84 10.21
CA VAL A 613 17.58 -11.71 9.05
C VAL A 613 16.36 -12.59 8.87
N ASN A 614 15.95 -12.80 7.63
CA ASN A 614 14.95 -13.76 7.23
C ASN A 614 15.53 -14.60 6.07
N ALA A 615 15.55 -15.91 6.21
CA ALA A 615 16.02 -16.82 5.17
C ALA A 615 14.96 -17.87 4.85
N GLY A 616 14.88 -18.26 3.60
CA GLY A 616 13.84 -19.19 3.21
C GLY A 616 14.03 -19.82 1.85
N VAL A 617 13.06 -20.67 1.51
CA VAL A 617 12.93 -21.32 0.23
C VAL A 617 11.58 -20.96 -0.41
N ARG A 618 11.63 -20.62 -1.68
CA ARG A 618 10.47 -20.47 -2.54
C ARG A 618 10.48 -21.56 -3.59
N PHE A 619 9.33 -22.12 -3.87
CA PHE A 619 9.18 -23.10 -4.94
C PHE A 619 7.95 -22.82 -5.81
N ASN A 620 8.05 -23.23 -7.08
CA ASN A 620 6.99 -23.13 -8.08
C ASN A 620 7.13 -24.33 -9.03
N ILE A 621 6.26 -25.34 -8.83
CA ILE A 621 6.37 -26.67 -9.46
C ILE A 621 5.15 -26.89 -10.35
N HIS A 622 5.41 -27.19 -11.62
CA HIS A 622 4.42 -27.47 -12.67
C HIS A 622 4.86 -28.62 -13.56
#